data_436a63829664d432c57e5b7d66bf1761
#
_entry.id   436a63829664d432c57e5b7d66bf1761
#
_cell.length_a   1.000
_cell.length_b   1.000
_cell.length_c   1.000
_cell.angle_alpha   90.00
_cell.angle_beta   90.00
_cell.angle_gamma   90.00
#
_symmetry.space_group_name_H-M   'P 1'
#
loop_
_entity.id
_entity.type
_entity.pdbx_description
1 polymer ?
#
loop_
_entity_poly.entity_id
_entity_poly.type
_entity_poly.pdbx_seq_one_letter_code
_entity_poly.pdbx_strand_id
1 'polypeptide(L)'
;YSAAYISKILLNYKLPPVLQLVLVSLFGGVVAALFGFFVGASTLRLRGDYLAIITLAFGEIIKYVIQNMNFLGGATGLKNIPNIVTFDNVYLISIISMLIMGMIMISRKGREIQSIRENEIAAENIGIHINKVKLYGFALSAFFAGVGGSLYAHNVGVLTPDKFGFMFSIEILVMVVFG
;
A
#
# COMPACT_ATOMS: atom_id res chain seq x y z
N TYR A 1 2.87 9.28 2.55
CA TYR A 1 3.56 10.23 3.42
C TYR A 1 5.07 9.98 3.45
N SER A 2 5.56 8.77 3.77
CA SER A 2 7.00 8.44 3.81
C SER A 2 7.70 8.73 2.47
N ALA A 3 7.09 8.34 1.37
CA ALA A 3 7.58 8.63 0.02
C ALA A 3 7.67 10.14 -0.25
N ALA A 4 6.63 10.89 0.06
CA ALA A 4 6.61 12.34 -0.12
C ALA A 4 7.65 13.07 0.76
N TYR A 5 7.88 12.59 1.97
CA TYR A 5 8.88 13.14 2.87
C TYR A 5 10.31 12.91 2.34
N ILE A 6 10.61 11.69 1.89
CA ILE A 6 11.91 11.38 1.28
C ILE A 6 12.12 12.12 -0.04
N SER A 7 11.09 12.29 -0.84
CA SER A 7 11.19 13.07 -2.07
C SER A 7 11.67 14.49 -1.83
N LYS A 8 11.23 15.14 -0.74
CA LYS A 8 11.75 16.46 -0.34
C LYS A 8 13.23 16.47 0.01
N ILE A 9 13.72 15.40 0.63
CA ILE A 9 15.14 15.26 0.95
C ILE A 9 15.96 15.01 -0.32
N LEU A 10 15.44 14.18 -1.22
CA LEU A 10 16.12 13.82 -2.48
C LEU A 10 16.21 14.97 -3.49
N LEU A 11 15.37 16.01 -3.37
CA LEU A 11 15.49 17.21 -4.21
C LEU A 11 16.89 17.85 -4.19
N ASN A 12 17.61 17.71 -3.07
CA ASN A 12 18.97 18.25 -2.94
C ASN A 12 20.01 17.51 -3.82
N TYR A 13 19.71 16.31 -4.32
CA TYR A 13 20.68 15.46 -5.03
C TYR A 13 20.61 15.55 -6.57
N LYS A 14 19.80 16.45 -7.17
CA LYS A 14 19.71 16.69 -8.63
C LYS A 14 19.61 15.40 -9.48
N LEU A 15 18.91 14.38 -8.99
CA LEU A 15 18.69 13.13 -9.72
C LEU A 15 17.71 13.34 -10.90
N PRO A 16 17.84 12.56 -11.99
CA PRO A 16 16.85 12.60 -13.06
C PRO A 16 15.44 12.24 -12.50
N PRO A 17 14.38 12.95 -12.91
CA PRO A 17 13.05 12.86 -12.30
C PRO A 17 12.47 11.45 -12.34
N VAL A 18 12.76 10.67 -13.38
CA VAL A 18 12.31 9.27 -13.49
C VAL A 18 12.96 8.38 -12.41
N LEU A 19 14.28 8.49 -12.23
CA LEU A 19 15.01 7.70 -11.24
C LEU A 19 14.56 8.08 -9.81
N GLN A 20 14.37 9.37 -9.57
CA GLN A 20 13.88 9.86 -8.30
C GLN A 20 12.48 9.28 -7.99
N LEU A 21 11.56 9.29 -8.97
CA LEU A 21 10.22 8.75 -8.81
C LEU A 21 10.22 7.24 -8.52
N VAL A 22 11.06 6.47 -9.22
CA VAL A 22 11.20 5.02 -9.00
C VAL A 22 11.74 4.74 -7.59
N LEU A 23 12.79 5.41 -7.16
CA LEU A 23 13.38 5.22 -5.82
C LEU A 23 12.39 5.57 -4.72
N VAL A 24 11.68 6.70 -4.87
CA VAL A 24 10.69 7.15 -3.89
C VAL A 24 9.48 6.23 -3.84
N SER A 25 9.02 5.70 -4.98
CA SER A 25 7.92 4.74 -5.03
C SER A 25 8.30 3.39 -4.42
N LEU A 26 9.49 2.89 -4.69
CA LEU A 26 10.02 1.67 -4.05
C LEU A 26 10.12 1.84 -2.53
N PHE A 27 10.68 2.95 -2.07
CA PHE A 27 10.78 3.22 -0.64
C PHE A 27 9.40 3.32 0.01
N GLY A 28 8.46 4.04 -0.62
CA GLY A 28 7.08 4.12 -0.16
C GLY A 28 6.40 2.75 -0.08
N GLY A 29 6.66 1.89 -1.07
CA GLY A 29 6.19 0.51 -1.10
C GLY A 29 6.78 -0.33 0.04
N VAL A 30 8.09 -0.26 0.29
CA VAL A 30 8.74 -1.00 1.39
C VAL A 30 8.20 -0.57 2.74
N VAL A 31 8.08 0.73 2.99
CA VAL A 31 7.53 1.24 4.26
C VAL A 31 6.07 0.79 4.43
N ALA A 32 5.26 0.86 3.37
CA ALA A 32 3.88 0.39 3.41
C ALA A 32 3.80 -1.13 3.67
N ALA A 33 4.69 -1.94 3.07
CA ALA A 33 4.77 -3.37 3.32
C ALA A 33 5.13 -3.70 4.77
N LEU A 34 6.06 -2.93 5.39
CA LEU A 34 6.41 -3.09 6.80
C LEU A 34 5.21 -2.82 7.71
N PHE A 35 4.51 -1.71 7.51
CA PHE A 35 3.28 -1.42 8.26
C PHE A 35 2.19 -2.45 7.98
N GLY A 36 2.02 -2.87 6.72
CA GLY A 36 1.11 -3.94 6.34
C GLY A 36 1.44 -5.25 7.06
N PHE A 37 2.72 -5.61 7.16
CA PHE A 37 3.17 -6.78 7.90
C PHE A 37 2.78 -6.70 9.39
N PHE A 38 3.01 -5.57 10.05
CA PHE A 38 2.63 -5.37 11.47
C PHE A 38 1.11 -5.47 11.68
N VAL A 39 0.34 -4.78 10.86
CA VAL A 39 -1.12 -4.83 10.92
C VAL A 39 -1.62 -6.24 10.61
N GLY A 40 -1.12 -6.86 9.53
CA GLY A 40 -1.50 -8.22 9.14
C GLY A 40 -1.15 -9.26 10.20
N ALA A 41 0.03 -9.20 10.82
CA ALA A 41 0.43 -10.13 11.87
C ALA A 41 -0.49 -10.06 13.11
N SER A 42 -1.04 -8.87 13.40
CA SER A 42 -1.95 -8.66 14.51
C SER A 42 -3.39 -9.07 14.16
N THR A 43 -3.85 -8.79 12.95
CA THR A 43 -5.26 -8.90 12.56
C THR A 43 -5.62 -10.25 11.92
N LEU A 44 -4.72 -10.86 11.15
CA LEU A 44 -5.02 -12.09 10.38
C LEU A 44 -5.24 -13.35 11.25
N ARG A 45 -5.06 -13.25 12.55
CA ARG A 45 -5.45 -14.29 13.51
C ARG A 45 -6.96 -14.32 13.77
N LEU A 46 -7.64 -13.23 13.42
CA LEU A 46 -9.09 -13.09 13.59
C LEU A 46 -9.80 -13.59 12.33
N ARG A 47 -11.05 -14.02 12.51
CA ARG A 47 -11.87 -14.58 11.42
C ARG A 47 -13.15 -13.76 11.24
N GLY A 48 -13.66 -13.75 10.01
CA GLY A 48 -14.94 -13.13 9.69
C GLY A 48 -14.97 -11.61 9.91
N ASP A 49 -16.08 -11.10 10.41
CA ASP A 49 -16.36 -9.68 10.55
C ASP A 49 -15.42 -8.95 11.51
N TYR A 50 -14.89 -9.64 12.50
CA TYR A 50 -13.91 -9.07 13.44
C TYR A 50 -12.61 -8.66 12.73
N LEU A 51 -12.19 -9.40 11.71
CA LEU A 51 -11.04 -9.03 10.90
C LEU A 51 -11.27 -7.68 10.20
N ALA A 52 -12.44 -7.51 9.59
CA ALA A 52 -12.81 -6.28 8.89
C ALA A 52 -12.85 -5.07 9.85
N ILE A 53 -13.51 -5.22 10.99
CA ILE A 53 -13.64 -4.14 11.98
C ILE A 53 -12.26 -3.70 12.49
N ILE A 54 -11.38 -4.64 12.81
CA ILE A 54 -10.07 -4.32 13.38
C ILE A 54 -9.13 -3.73 12.32
N THR A 55 -9.16 -4.20 11.07
CA THR A 55 -8.35 -3.60 9.99
C THR A 55 -8.78 -2.16 9.71
N LEU A 56 -10.08 -1.86 9.75
CA LEU A 56 -10.59 -0.49 9.64
C LEU A 56 -10.14 0.38 10.82
N ALA A 57 -10.22 -0.14 12.05
CA ALA A 57 -9.74 0.57 13.23
C ALA A 57 -8.25 0.91 13.15
N PHE A 58 -7.41 -0.01 12.67
CA PHE A 58 -5.99 0.27 12.42
C PHE A 58 -5.78 1.37 11.37
N GLY A 59 -6.59 1.40 10.32
CA GLY A 59 -6.57 2.49 9.33
C GLY A 59 -6.82 3.86 9.96
N GLU A 60 -7.85 3.97 10.78
CA GLU A 60 -8.17 5.21 11.50
C GLU A 60 -7.08 5.57 12.53
N ILE A 61 -6.54 4.60 13.27
CA ILE A 61 -5.42 4.84 14.21
C ILE A 61 -4.22 5.43 13.47
N ILE A 62 -3.82 4.85 12.33
CA ILE A 62 -2.68 5.34 11.53
C ILE A 62 -2.96 6.78 11.05
N LYS A 63 -4.19 7.06 10.60
CA LYS A 63 -4.60 8.41 10.19
C LYS A 63 -4.44 9.42 11.33
N TYR A 64 -4.97 9.12 12.52
CA TYR A 64 -4.84 9.99 13.68
C TYR A 64 -3.39 10.15 14.16
N VAL A 65 -2.59 9.11 14.09
CA VAL A 65 -1.14 9.19 14.38
C VAL A 65 -0.47 10.18 13.42
N ILE A 66 -0.74 10.10 12.12
CA ILE A 66 -0.18 11.01 11.12
C ILE A 66 -0.65 12.45 11.35
N GLN A 67 -1.92 12.66 11.72
CA GLN A 67 -2.47 13.98 12.05
C GLN A 67 -1.77 14.65 13.23
N ASN A 68 -1.26 13.87 14.18
CA ASN A 68 -0.54 14.36 15.35
C ASN A 68 0.97 14.53 15.13
N MET A 69 1.50 14.06 13.98
CA MET A 69 2.92 14.18 13.64
C MET A 69 3.23 15.52 12.95
N ASN A 70 3.71 16.50 13.69
CA ASN A 70 4.02 17.85 13.18
C ASN A 70 5.03 17.84 12.02
N PHE A 71 6.00 16.93 11.98
CA PHE A 71 6.99 16.84 10.91
C PHE A 71 6.40 16.34 9.56
N LEU A 72 5.24 15.68 9.58
CA LEU A 72 4.48 15.28 8.39
C LEU A 72 3.42 16.31 7.98
N GLY A 73 3.40 17.49 8.62
CA GLY A 73 2.44 18.56 8.35
C GLY A 73 1.17 18.49 9.19
N GLY A 74 1.06 17.53 10.11
CA GLY A 74 -0.05 17.39 11.03
C GLY A 74 -1.42 17.31 10.33
N ALA A 75 -2.45 17.92 10.94
CA ALA A 75 -3.81 17.94 10.39
C ALA A 75 -3.93 18.73 9.06
N THR A 76 -3.06 19.72 8.83
CA THR A 76 -3.04 20.49 7.56
C THR A 76 -2.45 19.73 6.39
N GLY A 77 -1.81 18.60 6.66
CA GLY A 77 -1.19 17.74 5.68
C GLY A 77 0.18 18.21 5.19
N LEU A 78 0.84 17.33 4.44
CA LEU A 78 2.14 17.59 3.84
C LEU A 78 1.96 18.39 2.55
N LYS A 79 2.48 19.63 2.53
CA LYS A 79 2.40 20.56 1.40
C LYS A 79 3.76 20.62 0.67
N ASN A 80 3.74 21.20 -0.55
CA ASN A 80 4.93 21.41 -1.36
C ASN A 80 5.66 20.10 -1.69
N ILE A 81 4.91 19.08 -2.10
CA ILE A 81 5.48 17.86 -2.65
C ILE A 81 5.92 18.17 -4.09
N PRO A 82 7.17 17.87 -4.47
CA PRO A 82 7.64 18.16 -5.82
C PRO A 82 6.81 17.39 -6.84
N ASN A 83 6.30 18.11 -7.84
CA ASN A 83 5.61 17.48 -8.95
C ASN A 83 6.65 16.99 -9.98
N ILE A 84 7.19 15.79 -9.72
CA ILE A 84 8.14 15.10 -10.62
C ILE A 84 7.44 14.08 -11.52
N VAL A 85 6.11 14.07 -11.49
CA VAL A 85 5.28 13.09 -12.16
C VAL A 85 4.87 13.63 -13.52
N THR A 86 5.25 12.91 -14.58
CA THR A 86 4.73 13.09 -15.94
C THR A 86 3.75 11.94 -16.21
N PHE A 87 2.74 12.19 -17.05
CA PHE A 87 1.74 11.17 -17.42
C PHE A 87 2.40 9.86 -17.87
N ASP A 88 3.44 9.94 -18.71
CA ASP A 88 4.17 8.79 -19.23
C ASP A 88 4.84 7.97 -18.13
N ASN A 89 5.44 8.64 -17.12
CA ASN A 89 6.13 7.98 -16.01
C ASN A 89 5.14 7.23 -15.09
N VAL A 90 3.97 7.82 -14.82
CA VAL A 90 2.91 7.16 -14.04
C VAL A 90 2.42 5.92 -14.75
N TYR A 91 2.13 6.06 -16.04
CA TYR A 91 1.63 4.97 -16.86
C TYR A 91 2.63 3.80 -16.91
N LEU A 92 3.91 4.12 -17.14
CA LEU A 92 4.98 3.14 -17.19
C LEU A 92 5.13 2.38 -15.85
N ILE A 93 5.19 3.09 -14.72
CA ILE A 93 5.31 2.47 -13.38
C ILE A 93 4.07 1.63 -13.07
N SER A 94 2.88 2.09 -13.45
CA SER A 94 1.63 1.35 -13.25
C SER A 94 1.61 0.05 -14.04
N ILE A 95 2.01 0.06 -15.32
CA ILE A 95 2.12 -1.14 -16.15
C ILE A 95 3.14 -2.11 -15.57
N ILE A 96 4.33 -1.64 -15.21
CA ILE A 96 5.37 -2.47 -14.61
C ILE A 96 4.86 -3.12 -13.32
N SER A 97 4.20 -2.36 -12.45
CA SER A 97 3.62 -2.86 -11.21
C SER A 97 2.58 -3.95 -11.46
N MET A 98 1.73 -3.76 -12.48
CA MET A 98 0.71 -4.73 -12.89
C MET A 98 1.33 -6.02 -13.44
N LEU A 99 2.37 -5.90 -14.26
CA LEU A 99 3.11 -7.05 -14.80
C LEU A 99 3.80 -7.84 -13.67
N ILE A 100 4.47 -7.16 -12.75
CA ILE A 100 5.12 -7.81 -11.59
C ILE A 100 4.09 -8.54 -10.74
N MET A 101 2.94 -7.91 -10.46
CA MET A 101 1.85 -8.53 -9.71
C MET A 101 1.32 -9.78 -10.43
N GLY A 102 1.14 -9.73 -11.75
CA GLY A 102 0.75 -10.87 -12.58
C GLY A 102 1.76 -12.01 -12.50
N MET A 103 3.06 -11.71 -12.61
CA MET A 103 4.12 -12.73 -12.49
C MET A 103 4.14 -13.38 -11.09
N ILE A 104 3.92 -12.60 -10.03
CA ILE A 104 3.82 -13.12 -8.66
C ILE A 104 2.62 -14.07 -8.53
N MET A 105 1.47 -13.73 -9.12
CA MET A 105 0.27 -14.57 -9.05
C MET A 105 0.44 -15.92 -9.77
N ILE A 106 1.27 -16.01 -10.81
CA ILE A 106 1.61 -17.27 -11.50
C ILE A 106 2.67 -18.08 -10.73
N SER A 107 3.42 -17.46 -9.81
CA SER A 107 4.46 -18.11 -9.02
C SER A 107 3.90 -19.15 -8.05
N ARG A 108 4.80 -19.92 -7.39
CA ARG A 108 4.41 -20.88 -6.33
C ARG A 108 3.61 -20.20 -5.22
N LYS A 109 4.05 -19.02 -4.78
CA LYS A 109 3.37 -18.26 -3.71
C LYS A 109 2.01 -17.73 -4.15
N GLY A 110 1.89 -17.29 -5.39
CA GLY A 110 0.60 -16.91 -5.94
C GLY A 110 -0.41 -18.06 -5.97
N ARG A 111 0.03 -19.27 -6.36
CA ARG A 111 -0.83 -20.46 -6.31
C ARG A 111 -1.25 -20.86 -4.90
N GLU A 112 -0.36 -20.71 -3.91
CA GLU A 112 -0.73 -20.90 -2.49
C GLU A 112 -1.83 -19.91 -2.06
N ILE A 113 -1.75 -18.63 -2.48
CA ILE A 113 -2.78 -17.62 -2.21
C ILE A 113 -4.11 -18.00 -2.89
N GLN A 114 -4.06 -18.45 -4.16
CA GLN A 114 -5.26 -18.85 -4.89
C GLN A 114 -5.92 -20.09 -4.26
N SER A 115 -5.16 -21.09 -3.82
CA SER A 115 -5.72 -22.28 -3.17
C SER A 115 -6.45 -21.95 -1.86
N ILE A 116 -5.93 -21.00 -1.07
CA ILE A 116 -6.60 -20.52 0.16
C ILE A 116 -7.92 -19.79 -0.18
N ARG A 117 -7.95 -19.05 -1.28
CA ARG A 117 -9.16 -18.36 -1.75
C ARG A 117 -10.27 -19.36 -2.14
N GLU A 118 -9.90 -20.45 -2.80
CA GLU A 118 -10.87 -21.48 -3.23
C GLU A 118 -11.39 -22.29 -2.04
N ASN A 119 -10.49 -22.83 -1.20
CA ASN A 119 -10.89 -23.59 -0.01
C ASN A 119 -9.75 -23.60 1.02
N GLU A 120 -9.95 -22.89 2.12
CA GLU A 120 -8.98 -22.74 3.21
C GLU A 120 -8.68 -24.08 3.90
N ILE A 121 -9.72 -24.91 4.15
CA ILE A 121 -9.58 -26.21 4.81
C ILE A 121 -8.82 -27.21 3.92
N ALA A 122 -9.12 -27.23 2.63
CA ALA A 122 -8.41 -28.09 1.68
C ALA A 122 -6.93 -27.69 1.55
N ALA A 123 -6.64 -26.39 1.52
CA ALA A 123 -5.28 -25.88 1.47
C ALA A 123 -4.46 -26.25 2.73
N GLU A 124 -5.08 -26.22 3.91
CA GLU A 124 -4.44 -26.66 5.16
C GLU A 124 -4.11 -28.15 5.15
N ASN A 125 -5.01 -28.98 4.65
CA ASN A 125 -4.82 -30.42 4.57
C ASN A 125 -3.68 -30.86 3.66
N ILE A 126 -3.34 -30.07 2.64
CA ILE A 126 -2.17 -30.30 1.77
C ILE A 126 -0.89 -29.62 2.30
N GLY A 127 -0.89 -29.12 3.55
CA GLY A 127 0.28 -28.62 4.24
C GLY A 127 0.58 -27.12 4.02
N ILE A 128 -0.35 -26.34 3.49
CA ILE A 128 -0.17 -24.91 3.31
C ILE A 128 -0.41 -24.18 4.65
N HIS A 129 0.57 -23.41 5.09
CA HIS A 129 0.46 -22.59 6.29
C HIS A 129 -0.36 -21.32 6.03
N ILE A 130 -1.67 -21.37 6.26
CA ILE A 130 -2.65 -20.33 5.93
C ILE A 130 -2.24 -18.96 6.44
N ASN A 131 -1.90 -18.84 7.72
CA ASN A 131 -1.55 -17.55 8.33
C ASN A 131 -0.31 -16.90 7.68
N LYS A 132 0.70 -17.70 7.33
CA LYS A 132 1.91 -17.18 6.67
C LYS A 132 1.61 -16.70 5.26
N VAL A 133 0.79 -17.43 4.52
CA VAL A 133 0.44 -17.08 3.13
C VAL A 133 -0.47 -15.87 3.11
N LYS A 134 -1.46 -15.78 4.00
CA LYS A 134 -2.31 -14.59 4.16
C LYS A 134 -1.46 -13.36 4.50
N LEU A 135 -0.52 -13.49 5.43
CA LEU A 135 0.38 -12.40 5.83
C LEU A 135 1.26 -11.94 4.68
N TYR A 136 1.79 -12.89 3.89
CA TYR A 136 2.56 -12.58 2.70
C TYR A 136 1.71 -11.82 1.66
N GLY A 137 0.51 -12.29 1.37
CA GLY A 137 -0.42 -11.62 0.45
C GLY A 137 -0.78 -10.20 0.93
N PHE A 138 -1.00 -10.03 2.23
CA PHE A 138 -1.32 -8.74 2.83
C PHE A 138 -0.15 -7.75 2.75
N ALA A 139 1.07 -8.20 3.06
CA ALA A 139 2.27 -7.37 2.95
C ALA A 139 2.58 -6.99 1.48
N LEU A 140 2.35 -7.93 0.55
CA LEU A 140 2.54 -7.69 -0.88
C LEU A 140 1.53 -6.65 -1.41
N SER A 141 0.26 -6.77 -1.06
CA SER A 141 -0.76 -5.79 -1.45
C SER A 141 -0.48 -4.41 -0.86
N ALA A 142 -0.01 -4.34 0.40
CA ALA A 142 0.42 -3.09 1.03
C ALA A 142 1.61 -2.45 0.30
N PHE A 143 2.56 -3.25 -0.20
CA PHE A 143 3.67 -2.75 -1.02
C PHE A 143 3.16 -2.03 -2.27
N PHE A 144 2.31 -2.67 -3.06
CA PHE A 144 1.77 -2.06 -4.29
C PHE A 144 0.86 -0.86 -3.99
N ALA A 145 0.09 -0.92 -2.90
CA ALA A 145 -0.68 0.24 -2.43
C ALA A 145 0.25 1.42 -2.06
N GLY A 146 1.41 1.14 -1.45
CA GLY A 146 2.44 2.14 -1.16
C GLY A 146 3.04 2.77 -2.42
N VAL A 147 3.29 1.96 -3.45
CA VAL A 147 3.73 2.45 -4.77
C VAL A 147 2.68 3.37 -5.38
N GLY A 148 1.42 2.93 -5.45
CA GLY A 148 0.30 3.74 -5.95
C GLY A 148 0.11 5.03 -5.14
N GLY A 149 0.21 4.95 -3.82
CA GLY A 149 0.13 6.11 -2.93
C GLY A 149 1.28 7.12 -3.13
N SER A 150 2.49 6.66 -3.52
CA SER A 150 3.58 7.55 -3.86
C SER A 150 3.33 8.31 -5.16
N LEU A 151 2.78 7.64 -6.18
CA LEU A 151 2.39 8.28 -7.45
C LEU A 151 1.28 9.32 -7.23
N TYR A 152 0.28 8.96 -6.43
CA TYR A 152 -0.80 9.88 -6.05
C TYR A 152 -0.27 11.12 -5.33
N ALA A 153 0.64 10.95 -4.38
CA ALA A 153 1.23 12.04 -3.61
C ALA A 153 1.92 13.09 -4.50
N HIS A 154 2.70 12.63 -5.48
CA HIS A 154 3.44 13.50 -6.39
C HIS A 154 2.56 14.13 -7.49
N ASN A 155 1.43 13.50 -7.81
CA ASN A 155 0.47 14.06 -8.76
C ASN A 155 -0.36 15.19 -8.14
N VAL A 156 -0.83 14.98 -6.89
CA VAL A 156 -1.71 15.96 -6.20
C VAL A 156 -0.91 17.10 -5.55
N GLY A 157 0.35 16.86 -5.17
CA GLY A 157 1.24 17.86 -4.57
C GLY A 157 0.93 18.23 -3.10
N VAL A 158 -0.23 17.83 -2.59
CA VAL A 158 -0.66 18.06 -1.19
C VAL A 158 -1.34 16.80 -0.66
N LEU A 159 -0.86 16.29 0.46
CA LEU A 159 -1.44 15.13 1.14
C LEU A 159 -2.12 15.57 2.44
N THR A 160 -3.43 15.48 2.50
CA THR A 160 -4.21 15.68 3.75
C THR A 160 -4.62 14.31 4.32
N PRO A 161 -4.44 14.05 5.62
CA PRO A 161 -4.80 12.77 6.22
C PRO A 161 -6.28 12.43 6.10
N ASP A 162 -7.16 13.44 6.10
CA ASP A 162 -8.61 13.26 6.03
C ASP A 162 -9.08 12.57 4.74
N LYS A 163 -8.34 12.75 3.64
CA LYS A 163 -8.66 12.07 2.37
C LYS A 163 -8.46 10.56 2.42
N PHE A 164 -7.65 10.06 3.37
CA PHE A 164 -7.36 8.63 3.54
C PHE A 164 -8.17 7.99 4.68
N GLY A 165 -9.40 8.47 4.88
CA GLY A 165 -10.31 7.92 5.87
C GLY A 165 -11.10 6.72 5.40
N PHE A 166 -11.99 6.23 6.27
CA PHE A 166 -12.86 5.09 6.06
C PHE A 166 -13.66 5.16 4.74
N MET A 167 -14.22 6.32 4.38
CA MET A 167 -15.01 6.49 3.15
C MET A 167 -14.19 6.19 1.89
N PHE A 168 -12.94 6.64 1.83
CA PHE A 168 -12.06 6.35 0.70
C PHE A 168 -11.75 4.85 0.57
N SER A 169 -11.61 4.15 1.70
CA SER A 169 -11.42 2.70 1.70
C SER A 169 -12.65 1.96 1.16
N ILE A 170 -13.86 2.43 1.49
CA ILE A 170 -15.10 1.89 0.95
C ILE A 170 -15.22 2.16 -0.55
N GLU A 171 -14.90 3.36 -1.02
CA GLU A 171 -14.92 3.68 -2.46
C GLU A 171 -14.03 2.72 -3.25
N ILE A 172 -12.80 2.48 -2.79
CA ILE A 172 -11.88 1.54 -3.44
C ILE A 172 -12.46 0.12 -3.41
N LEU A 173 -13.04 -0.30 -2.29
CA LEU A 173 -13.64 -1.63 -2.16
C LEU A 173 -14.82 -1.80 -3.12
N VAL A 174 -15.66 -0.79 -3.23
CA VAL A 174 -16.81 -0.79 -4.17
C VAL A 174 -16.30 -0.86 -5.61
N MET A 175 -15.27 -0.09 -5.97
CA MET A 175 -14.67 -0.15 -7.31
C MET A 175 -14.13 -1.55 -7.64
N VAL A 176 -13.53 -2.24 -6.67
CA VAL A 176 -12.97 -3.58 -6.88
C VAL A 176 -14.05 -4.65 -6.97
N VAL A 177 -15.15 -4.49 -6.23
CA VAL A 177 -16.23 -5.50 -6.18
C VAL A 177 -17.20 -5.36 -7.34
N PHE A 178 -17.53 -4.15 -7.76
CA PHE A 178 -18.54 -3.86 -8.79
C PHE A 178 -17.94 -3.47 -10.15
N GLY A 179 -16.69 -3.07 -10.21
CA GLY A 179 -16.03 -2.60 -11.42
C GLY A 179 -15.21 -3.60 -12.13
#